data_39a3dc91d754904cc1676f5001fd3d74
#
_entry.id   39a3dc91d754904cc1676f5001fd3d74
#
_cell.length_a   1.000
_cell.length_b   1.000
_cell.length_c   1.000
_cell.angle_alpha   90.00
_cell.angle_beta   90.00
_cell.angle_gamma   90.00
#
_symmetry.space_group_name_H-M   'P 1'
#
loop_
_entity.id
_entity.type
_entity.pdbx_description
1 polymer ?
#
loop_
_entity_poly.entity_id
_entity_poly.type
_entity_poly.pdbx_seq_one_letter_code
_entity_poly.pdbx_strand_id
1 'polypeptide(L)'
;MEIILFLYFSFLLGIGVIASKNVNNISDYYVGGKQLNYWIAALSARSTGESGWLLLGVTGMGAVMGLSAFWIVLGEVIGVFLSWHFMAVKFKNLTDRYNSITVPDFLHSHFNANTNT
;
A
#
# COMPACT_ATOMS: atom_id res chain seq x y z
N MET A 1 6.39 -12.08 27.81
CA MET A 1 6.42 -11.70 26.39
C MET A 1 5.31 -12.38 25.58
N GLU A 2 5.10 -13.66 25.75
CA GLU A 2 4.10 -14.46 25.01
C GLU A 2 2.67 -13.95 25.17
N ILE A 3 2.28 -13.53 26.39
CA ILE A 3 0.95 -13.00 26.66
C ILE A 3 0.66 -11.73 25.86
N ILE A 4 1.65 -10.84 25.73
CA ILE A 4 1.50 -9.59 24.96
C ILE A 4 1.31 -9.90 23.48
N LEU A 5 2.08 -10.84 22.94
CA LEU A 5 1.92 -11.30 21.56
C LEU A 5 0.55 -11.96 21.33
N PHE A 6 0.09 -12.79 22.25
CA PHE A 6 -1.21 -13.43 22.16
C PHE A 6 -2.35 -12.39 22.18
N LEU A 7 -2.29 -11.41 23.07
CA LEU A 7 -3.25 -10.32 23.13
C LEU A 7 -3.24 -9.48 21.84
N TYR A 8 -2.05 -9.17 21.31
CA TYR A 8 -1.91 -8.45 20.06
C TYR A 8 -2.53 -9.18 18.88
N PHE A 9 -2.23 -10.47 18.70
CA PHE A 9 -2.83 -11.28 17.64
C PHE A 9 -4.33 -11.46 17.81
N SER A 10 -4.82 -11.65 19.02
CA SER A 10 -6.25 -11.74 19.31
C SER A 10 -6.98 -10.44 18.97
N PHE A 11 -6.36 -9.30 19.24
CA PHE A 11 -6.88 -7.97 18.89
C PHE A 11 -6.94 -7.78 17.37
N LEU A 12 -5.89 -8.16 16.65
CA LEU A 12 -5.85 -8.09 15.18
C LEU A 12 -6.91 -9.00 14.54
N LEU A 13 -7.06 -10.23 15.04
CA LEU A 13 -8.10 -11.15 14.57
C LEU A 13 -9.50 -10.58 14.83
N GLY A 14 -9.72 -9.97 16.00
CA GLY A 14 -10.99 -9.32 16.33
C GLY A 14 -11.34 -8.20 15.34
N ILE A 15 -10.37 -7.34 15.02
CA ILE A 15 -10.53 -6.27 13.99
C ILE A 15 -10.84 -6.91 12.63
N GLY A 16 -10.10 -7.95 12.24
CA GLY A 16 -10.32 -8.65 10.97
C GLY A 16 -11.73 -9.20 10.83
N VAL A 17 -12.25 -9.85 11.87
CA VAL A 17 -13.63 -10.39 11.91
C VAL A 17 -14.68 -9.26 11.82
N ILE A 18 -14.46 -8.15 12.51
CA ILE A 18 -15.37 -6.99 12.43
C ILE A 18 -15.34 -6.38 11.04
N ALA A 19 -14.16 -6.18 10.48
CA ALA A 19 -13.99 -5.60 9.14
C ALA A 19 -14.59 -6.50 8.04
N SER A 20 -14.47 -7.82 8.17
CA SER A 20 -14.99 -8.78 7.18
C SER A 20 -16.52 -8.70 7.00
N LYS A 21 -17.25 -8.27 8.01
CA LYS A 21 -18.71 -8.12 7.94
C LYS A 21 -19.17 -7.01 6.99
N ASN A 22 -18.30 -6.05 6.71
CA ASN A 22 -18.59 -4.91 5.82
C ASN A 22 -18.11 -5.14 4.38
N VAL A 23 -17.53 -6.31 4.10
CA VAL A 23 -17.03 -6.66 2.76
C VAL A 23 -18.11 -7.44 2.01
N ASN A 24 -18.74 -6.81 1.03
CA ASN A 24 -19.79 -7.42 0.21
C ASN A 24 -19.29 -7.79 -1.20
N ASN A 25 -18.29 -7.08 -1.71
CA ASN A 25 -17.78 -7.22 -3.07
C ASN A 25 -16.24 -7.32 -3.10
N ILE A 26 -15.71 -7.79 -4.22
CA ILE A 26 -14.27 -7.83 -4.49
C ILE A 26 -13.65 -6.43 -4.39
N SER A 27 -14.35 -5.41 -4.86
CA SER A 27 -13.93 -4.01 -4.76
C SER A 27 -13.81 -3.54 -3.30
N ASP A 28 -14.75 -3.95 -2.42
CA ASP A 28 -14.69 -3.62 -1.00
C ASP A 28 -13.46 -4.25 -0.35
N TYR A 29 -13.14 -5.48 -0.73
CA TYR A 29 -12.00 -6.22 -0.19
C TYR A 29 -10.65 -5.59 -0.58
N TYR A 30 -10.44 -5.26 -1.86
CA TYR A 30 -9.15 -4.78 -2.34
C TYR A 30 -8.95 -3.28 -2.16
N VAL A 31 -9.99 -2.48 -2.35
CA VAL A 31 -9.86 -1.00 -2.40
C VAL A 31 -10.89 -0.27 -1.53
N GLY A 32 -11.53 -0.97 -0.59
CA GLY A 32 -12.52 -0.37 0.31
C GLY A 32 -13.69 0.28 -0.43
N GLY A 33 -14.14 -0.32 -1.57
CA GLY A 33 -15.19 0.23 -2.40
C GLY A 33 -14.85 1.59 -3.06
N LYS A 34 -13.57 1.96 -3.11
CA LYS A 34 -13.09 3.29 -3.57
C LYS A 34 -13.63 4.47 -2.74
N GLN A 35 -14.07 4.23 -1.50
CA GLN A 35 -14.65 5.25 -0.61
C GLN A 35 -13.76 5.59 0.59
N LEU A 36 -12.51 5.15 0.58
CA LEU A 36 -11.58 5.41 1.66
C LEU A 36 -11.24 6.90 1.77
N ASN A 37 -11.28 7.41 2.99
CA ASN A 37 -10.77 8.74 3.29
C ASN A 37 -9.28 8.81 2.97
N TYR A 38 -8.81 9.96 2.47
CA TYR A 38 -7.41 10.17 2.08
C TYR A 38 -6.40 9.85 3.21
N TRP A 39 -6.74 10.10 4.47
CA TRP A 39 -5.91 9.72 5.61
C TRP A 39 -5.79 8.20 5.77
N ILE A 40 -6.89 7.49 5.64
CA ILE A 40 -6.90 6.02 5.74
C ILE A 40 -6.13 5.42 4.57
N ALA A 41 -6.32 5.94 3.36
CA ALA A 41 -5.60 5.48 2.18
C ALA A 41 -4.08 5.73 2.31
N ALA A 42 -3.67 6.91 2.80
CA ALA A 42 -2.26 7.23 3.00
C ALA A 42 -1.60 6.34 4.07
N LEU A 43 -2.26 6.14 5.21
CA LEU A 43 -1.76 5.27 6.28
C LEU A 43 -1.69 3.80 5.83
N SER A 44 -2.70 3.31 5.11
CA SER A 44 -2.73 1.95 4.56
C SER A 44 -1.61 1.74 3.54
N ALA A 45 -1.43 2.67 2.61
CA ALA A 45 -0.35 2.62 1.62
C ALA A 45 1.03 2.63 2.31
N ARG A 46 1.20 3.47 3.33
CA ARG A 46 2.44 3.52 4.10
C ARG A 46 2.70 2.22 4.87
N SER A 47 1.71 1.69 5.57
CA SER A 47 1.84 0.44 6.32
C SER A 47 2.14 -0.76 5.41
N THR A 48 1.60 -0.77 4.19
CA THR A 48 1.87 -1.83 3.21
C THR A 48 3.26 -1.70 2.59
N GLY A 49 3.75 -0.46 2.39
CA GLY A 49 5.07 -0.18 1.86
C GLY A 49 6.22 -0.41 2.85
N GLU A 50 5.94 -0.43 4.14
CA GLU A 50 6.94 -0.70 5.18
C GLU A 50 7.40 -2.16 5.10
N SER A 51 8.69 -2.36 4.97
CA SER A 51 9.30 -3.69 4.92
C SER A 51 10.28 -3.91 6.07
N GLY A 52 10.64 -5.18 6.32
CA GLY A 52 11.69 -5.52 7.26
C GLY A 52 13.03 -4.84 6.93
N TRP A 53 13.29 -4.55 5.65
CA TRP A 53 14.44 -3.76 5.23
C TRP A 53 14.42 -2.34 5.79
N LEU A 54 13.29 -1.67 5.74
CA LEU A 54 13.17 -0.30 6.25
C LEU A 54 13.38 -0.27 7.77
N LEU A 55 12.76 -1.20 8.47
CA LEU A 55 12.85 -1.26 9.93
C LEU A 55 14.22 -1.71 10.44
N LEU A 56 14.81 -2.75 9.86
CA LEU A 56 16.06 -3.33 10.33
C LEU A 56 17.27 -2.82 9.56
N GLY A 57 17.17 -2.68 8.24
CA GLY A 57 18.27 -2.25 7.39
C GLY A 57 18.62 -0.78 7.58
N VAL A 58 17.65 0.13 7.48
CA VAL A 58 17.91 1.57 7.62
C VAL A 58 18.31 1.93 9.05
N THR A 59 17.70 1.32 10.06
CA THR A 59 18.11 1.52 11.45
C THR A 59 19.51 0.97 11.73
N GLY A 60 19.86 -0.19 11.16
CA GLY A 60 21.21 -0.75 11.23
C GLY A 60 22.25 0.14 10.54
N MET A 61 21.91 0.68 9.36
CA MET A 61 22.79 1.66 8.68
C MET A 61 22.94 2.94 9.49
N GLY A 62 21.88 3.41 10.15
CA GLY A 62 21.94 4.54 11.06
C GLY A 62 22.90 4.33 12.22
N ALA A 63 22.94 3.11 12.78
CA ALA A 63 23.88 2.75 13.84
C ALA A 63 25.34 2.72 13.38
N VAL A 64 25.60 2.29 12.11
CA VAL A 64 26.96 2.17 11.57
C VAL A 64 27.45 3.46 10.90
N MET A 65 26.60 4.11 10.10
CA MET A 65 26.95 5.27 9.26
C MET A 65 26.51 6.62 9.87
N GLY A 66 25.79 6.57 10.99
CA GLY A 66 25.29 7.78 11.65
C GLY A 66 24.37 8.60 10.73
N LEU A 67 24.56 9.93 10.73
CA LEU A 67 23.73 10.86 9.97
C LEU A 67 23.74 10.64 8.47
N SER A 68 24.73 9.94 7.91
CA SER A 68 24.76 9.64 6.47
C SER A 68 23.59 8.76 6.03
N ALA A 69 23.04 7.93 6.92
CA ALA A 69 21.84 7.14 6.63
C ALA A 69 20.59 8.01 6.34
N PHE A 70 20.61 9.28 6.74
CA PHE A 70 19.51 10.22 6.49
C PHE A 70 19.28 10.49 5.00
N TRP A 71 20.30 10.34 4.17
CA TRP A 71 20.16 10.46 2.72
C TRP A 71 19.23 9.40 2.11
N ILE A 72 19.17 8.22 2.71
CA ILE A 72 18.25 7.15 2.28
C ILE A 72 16.81 7.59 2.54
N VAL A 73 16.54 8.13 3.73
CA VAL A 73 15.22 8.61 4.12
C VAL A 73 14.77 9.76 3.20
N LEU A 74 15.67 10.70 2.92
CA LEU A 74 15.38 11.80 2.00
C LEU A 74 15.07 11.28 0.58
N GLY A 75 15.86 10.34 0.09
CA GLY A 75 15.64 9.71 -1.22
C GLY A 75 14.28 9.00 -1.29
N GLU A 76 13.90 8.28 -0.25
CA GLU A 76 12.60 7.62 -0.15
C GLU A 76 11.45 8.63 -0.18
N VAL A 77 11.50 9.66 0.67
CA VAL A 77 10.46 10.69 0.74
C VAL A 77 10.27 11.39 -0.59
N ILE A 78 11.38 11.78 -1.24
CA ILE A 78 11.34 12.41 -2.56
C ILE A 78 10.78 11.45 -3.62
N GLY A 79 11.24 10.20 -3.62
CA GLY A 79 10.77 9.18 -4.56
C GLY A 79 9.27 8.91 -4.44
N VAL A 80 8.77 8.74 -3.23
CA VAL A 80 7.34 8.57 -2.96
C VAL A 80 6.55 9.80 -3.39
N PHE A 81 7.01 11.01 -3.04
CA PHE A 81 6.36 12.25 -3.43
C PHE A 81 6.26 12.39 -4.95
N LEU A 82 7.34 12.17 -5.68
CA LEU A 82 7.35 12.24 -7.13
C LEU A 82 6.44 11.19 -7.77
N SER A 83 6.47 9.95 -7.28
CA SER A 83 5.61 8.87 -7.76
C SER A 83 4.13 9.24 -7.61
N TRP A 84 3.72 9.68 -6.43
CA TRP A 84 2.33 10.05 -6.20
C TRP A 84 1.92 11.29 -7.00
N HIS A 85 2.78 12.28 -7.09
CA HIS A 85 2.49 13.52 -7.82
C HIS A 85 2.31 13.30 -9.32
N PHE A 86 3.20 12.51 -9.94
CA PHE A 86 3.18 12.33 -11.40
C PHE A 86 2.37 11.13 -11.88
N MET A 87 2.33 10.05 -11.10
CA MET A 87 1.72 8.79 -11.54
C MET A 87 0.30 8.59 -11.03
N ALA A 88 -0.01 8.99 -9.79
CA ALA A 88 -1.26 8.59 -9.15
C ALA A 88 -2.50 9.02 -9.93
N VAL A 89 -2.58 10.28 -10.34
CA VAL A 89 -3.74 10.80 -11.09
C VAL A 89 -3.87 10.15 -12.46
N LYS A 90 -2.73 10.00 -13.18
CA LYS A 90 -2.73 9.38 -14.50
C LYS A 90 -3.13 7.91 -14.42
N PHE A 91 -2.57 7.19 -13.45
CA PHE A 91 -2.85 5.78 -13.24
C PHE A 91 -4.30 5.56 -12.81
N LYS A 92 -4.82 6.40 -11.92
CA LYS A 92 -6.22 6.35 -11.52
C LYS A 92 -7.16 6.52 -12.70
N ASN A 93 -6.94 7.52 -13.55
CA ASN A 93 -7.77 7.76 -14.73
C ASN A 93 -7.72 6.59 -15.72
N LEU A 94 -6.56 5.95 -15.86
CA LEU A 94 -6.41 4.77 -16.71
C LEU A 94 -7.15 3.56 -16.12
N THR A 95 -7.00 3.26 -14.84
CA THR A 95 -7.69 2.14 -14.19
C THR A 95 -9.20 2.32 -14.17
N ASP A 96 -9.69 3.55 -13.99
CA ASP A 96 -11.12 3.85 -14.05
C ASP A 96 -11.67 3.67 -15.48
N ARG A 97 -10.88 4.01 -16.52
CA ARG A 97 -11.27 3.81 -17.92
C ARG A 97 -11.41 2.32 -18.30
N TYR A 98 -10.57 1.46 -17.75
CA TYR A 98 -10.63 0.01 -17.98
C TYR A 98 -11.47 -0.73 -16.92
N ASN A 99 -12.09 0.01 -16.00
CA ASN A 99 -12.88 -0.53 -14.89
C ASN A 99 -12.11 -1.58 -14.07
N SER A 100 -10.80 -1.41 -13.98
CA SER A 100 -9.88 -2.34 -13.32
C SER A 100 -9.78 -2.02 -11.82
N ILE A 101 -9.67 -3.08 -10.99
CA ILE A 101 -9.55 -2.96 -9.54
C ILE A 101 -8.09 -3.10 -9.10
N THR A 102 -7.35 -3.97 -9.78
CA THR A 102 -5.95 -4.26 -9.45
C THR A 102 -5.01 -3.92 -10.61
N VAL A 103 -3.71 -3.75 -10.33
CA VAL A 103 -2.70 -3.51 -11.36
C VAL A 103 -2.60 -4.66 -12.38
N PRO A 104 -2.58 -5.96 -11.96
CA PRO A 104 -2.62 -7.07 -12.91
C PRO A 104 -3.87 -7.05 -13.79
N ASP A 105 -5.03 -6.73 -13.25
CA ASP A 105 -6.28 -6.62 -13.98
C ASP A 105 -6.23 -5.50 -15.04
N PHE A 106 -5.67 -4.35 -14.69
CA PHE A 106 -5.42 -3.27 -15.63
C PHE A 106 -4.48 -3.70 -16.77
N LEU A 107 -3.37 -4.36 -16.46
CA LEU A 107 -2.42 -4.82 -17.46
C LEU A 107 -3.07 -5.84 -18.41
N HIS A 108 -3.82 -6.79 -17.86
CA HIS A 108 -4.55 -7.77 -18.67
C HIS A 108 -5.54 -7.08 -19.60
N SER A 109 -6.36 -6.15 -19.10
CA SER A 109 -7.35 -5.43 -19.89
C SER A 109 -6.71 -4.54 -20.95
N HIS A 110 -5.61 -3.88 -20.62
CA HIS A 110 -4.91 -2.98 -21.55
C HIS A 110 -4.24 -3.74 -22.69
N PHE A 111 -3.55 -4.83 -22.41
CA PHE A 111 -2.84 -5.61 -23.44
C PHE A 111 -3.78 -6.48 -24.27
N ASN A 112 -4.83 -7.06 -23.68
CA ASN A 112 -5.82 -7.81 -24.46
C ASN A 112 -6.68 -6.90 -25.35
N ALA A 113 -6.98 -5.68 -24.94
CA ALA A 113 -7.68 -4.74 -25.79
C ALA A 113 -6.88 -4.37 -27.04
N ASN A 114 -5.53 -4.34 -26.95
CA ASN A 114 -4.65 -4.05 -28.08
C ASN A 114 -4.39 -5.25 -29.02
N THR A 115 -4.66 -6.48 -28.57
CA THR A 115 -4.48 -7.68 -29.41
C THR A 115 -5.73 -8.03 -30.24
N ASN A 116 -6.86 -7.40 -29.96
CA ASN A 116 -8.12 -7.62 -30.67
C ASN A 116 -8.44 -6.54 -31.75
N THR A 117 -7.49 -5.66 -32.03
CA THR A 117 -7.50 -4.70 -33.13
C THR A 117 -6.52 -5.12 -34.21
#